data_c7057fd4abd47a61f327319e1b731b42
#
_entry.id   c7057fd4abd47a61f327319e1b731b42
#
_cell.length_a   1.000
_cell.length_b   1.000
_cell.length_c   1.000
_cell.angle_alpha   90.00
_cell.angle_beta   90.00
_cell.angle_gamma   90.00
#
_symmetry.space_group_name_H-M   'P 1'
#
loop_
_entity.id
_entity.type
_entity.pdbx_description
1 polymer ?
#
loop_
_entity_poly.entity_id
_entity_poly.type
_entity_poly.pdbx_seq_one_letter_code
_entity_poly.pdbx_strand_id
1 'polypeptide(L)'
;MKEQIIFSKETGNANNYRIPSLVATTRDTLVACCDERFFTGSDNPNRIDKVIRISHDNGETWGEQITAVEECGKDKEHASSAVDPAMLYDKDTATLHMIYSHTPAGVGILNCARATGYDKNGNKLYVMGRKKLSLINGELYYKGKSIGIKVDENGQLSDGSGCVYDGSAPIREMGTSFLYHTISKDNGETWEKPTCLNLQVKNPGWGFIGACPGNGLKTSKNRLIFPIYYGVNKAPLSLTFATMYSDDGGLNWKIGKTPKMGGRFPKNNPILIINSCMLTETQIIELPDGTLKAFMRNHKPRRRILISTSTNGGETWSDPVFHDELTHPICQISAISFVHEGKFYVLTINASSTKKRERGVVRLSEDEGKTFPYSYLLKEGEFVYSSAQYLSDGTIGILYEDSTQHENIKFTKITIDQIKGV
;
A
#
# COMPACT_ATOMS: atom_id res chain seq x y z
N MET A 1 17.18 -13.83 18.85
CA MET A 1 15.99 -13.18 18.30
C MET A 1 14.95 -14.26 18.01
N LYS A 2 13.69 -14.12 18.52
CA LYS A 2 12.60 -15.07 18.28
C LYS A 2 11.87 -14.62 17.01
N GLU A 3 11.87 -15.46 15.98
CA GLU A 3 11.03 -15.24 14.78
C GLU A 3 9.74 -16.04 14.91
N GLN A 4 8.63 -15.47 14.45
CA GLN A 4 7.31 -16.10 14.42
C GLN A 4 6.77 -16.01 13.01
N ILE A 5 6.24 -17.11 12.46
CA ILE A 5 5.46 -17.10 11.22
C ILE A 5 4.06 -16.62 11.57
N ILE A 6 3.64 -15.49 10.98
CA ILE A 6 2.33 -14.88 11.25
C ILE A 6 1.32 -15.28 10.19
N PHE A 7 1.72 -15.25 8.93
CA PHE A 7 0.87 -15.71 7.83
C PHE A 7 1.63 -16.74 7.00
N SER A 8 0.98 -17.85 6.72
CA SER A 8 1.49 -18.93 5.87
C SER A 8 0.35 -19.78 5.33
N LYS A 9 0.64 -20.63 4.36
CA LYS A 9 -0.34 -21.60 3.82
C LYS A 9 -0.84 -22.61 4.87
N GLU A 10 -0.10 -22.84 5.96
CA GLU A 10 -0.51 -23.73 7.04
C GLU A 10 -1.52 -23.08 7.99
N THR A 11 -1.60 -21.74 7.98
CA THR A 11 -2.43 -20.97 8.92
C THR A 11 -3.50 -20.12 8.25
N GLY A 12 -3.62 -20.17 6.93
CA GLY A 12 -4.59 -19.41 6.15
C GLY A 12 -5.14 -20.22 4.96
N ASN A 13 -5.77 -19.53 4.00
CA ASN A 13 -6.53 -20.18 2.93
C ASN A 13 -5.80 -20.19 1.57
N ALA A 14 -4.66 -19.49 1.45
CA ALA A 14 -3.92 -19.37 0.20
C ALA A 14 -2.49 -19.88 0.29
N ASN A 15 -1.86 -20.06 -0.87
CA ASN A 15 -0.49 -20.58 -0.94
C ASN A 15 0.57 -19.49 -0.78
N ASN A 16 0.20 -18.21 -0.94
CA ASN A 16 1.16 -17.11 -0.92
C ASN A 16 0.65 -15.96 -0.06
N TYR A 17 1.57 -15.38 0.73
CA TYR A 17 1.31 -14.23 1.58
C TYR A 17 2.36 -13.16 1.32
N ARG A 18 1.91 -11.92 1.03
CA ARG A 18 2.81 -10.83 0.66
C ARG A 18 2.39 -9.50 1.25
N ILE A 19 3.28 -8.52 1.14
CA ILE A 19 3.00 -7.09 1.36
C ILE A 19 2.57 -6.82 2.81
N PRO A 20 3.51 -6.88 3.75
CA PRO A 20 3.22 -6.67 5.16
C PRO A 20 2.89 -5.22 5.46
N SER A 21 1.90 -5.00 6.31
CA SER A 21 1.61 -3.74 7.01
C SER A 21 1.41 -4.04 8.49
N LEU A 22 2.08 -3.31 9.37
CA LEU A 22 2.05 -3.49 10.82
C LEU A 22 1.72 -2.16 11.48
N VAL A 23 0.76 -2.15 12.40
CA VAL A 23 0.38 -0.95 13.17
C VAL A 23 0.19 -1.32 14.64
N ALA A 24 0.70 -0.50 15.55
CA ALA A 24 0.36 -0.52 16.96
C ALA A 24 -0.86 0.39 17.18
N THR A 25 -1.95 -0.15 17.73
CA THR A 25 -3.20 0.61 17.94
C THR A 25 -3.31 1.13 19.36
N THR A 26 -3.15 0.25 20.35
CA THR A 26 -3.09 0.62 21.77
C THR A 26 -1.73 0.21 22.33
N ARG A 27 -1.53 0.39 23.64
CA ARG A 27 -0.23 0.13 24.26
C ARG A 27 0.38 -1.21 23.89
N ASP A 28 -0.42 -2.29 23.95
CA ASP A 28 0.08 -3.65 23.76
C ASP A 28 -0.61 -4.38 22.60
N THR A 29 -1.42 -3.68 21.80
CA THR A 29 -2.13 -4.26 20.66
C THR A 29 -1.46 -3.93 19.34
N LEU A 30 -1.11 -4.97 18.59
CA LEU A 30 -0.55 -4.88 17.25
C LEU A 30 -1.53 -5.49 16.24
N VAL A 31 -1.68 -4.83 15.11
CA VAL A 31 -2.46 -5.33 13.97
C VAL A 31 -1.53 -5.55 12.79
N ALA A 32 -1.41 -6.80 12.37
CA ALA A 32 -0.67 -7.20 11.17
C ALA A 32 -1.66 -7.44 10.03
N CYS A 33 -1.35 -6.89 8.85
CA CYS A 33 -2.12 -7.08 7.62
C CYS A 33 -1.20 -7.53 6.50
N CYS A 34 -1.73 -8.32 5.57
CA CYS A 34 -1.04 -8.64 4.32
C CYS A 34 -2.02 -9.01 3.20
N ASP A 35 -1.48 -9.21 2.00
CA ASP A 35 -2.15 -9.84 0.86
C ASP A 35 -2.18 -11.36 1.05
N GLU A 36 -3.36 -11.96 1.05
CA GLU A 36 -3.58 -13.39 0.88
C GLU A 36 -3.78 -13.69 -0.61
N ARG A 37 -2.81 -14.36 -1.26
CA ARG A 37 -2.73 -14.54 -2.71
C ARG A 37 -2.99 -15.98 -3.10
N PHE A 38 -4.11 -16.25 -3.76
CA PHE A 38 -4.64 -17.61 -3.92
C PHE A 38 -3.92 -18.44 -4.97
N PHE A 39 -3.70 -17.89 -6.15
CA PHE A 39 -3.21 -18.71 -7.30
C PHE A 39 -1.72 -18.59 -7.52
N THR A 40 -1.14 -17.42 -7.29
CA THR A 40 0.30 -17.17 -7.45
C THR A 40 0.77 -16.11 -6.47
N GLY A 41 2.09 -15.97 -6.25
CA GLY A 41 2.68 -14.85 -5.49
C GLY A 41 2.67 -13.52 -6.24
N SER A 42 2.22 -13.47 -7.51
CA SER A 42 2.16 -12.26 -8.34
C SER A 42 0.93 -11.41 -8.04
N ASP A 43 0.97 -10.14 -8.51
CA ASP A 43 -0.17 -9.24 -8.53
C ASP A 43 -1.24 -9.73 -9.53
N ASN A 44 -2.31 -8.95 -9.73
CA ASN A 44 -3.36 -9.26 -10.71
C ASN A 44 -2.78 -9.49 -12.13
N PRO A 45 -3.25 -10.53 -12.90
CA PRO A 45 -4.43 -11.36 -12.59
C PRO A 45 -4.18 -12.40 -11.50
N ASN A 46 -5.00 -12.36 -10.46
CA ASN A 46 -4.96 -13.24 -9.29
C ASN A 46 -6.17 -12.93 -8.39
N ARG A 47 -6.62 -13.85 -7.53
CA ARG A 47 -7.45 -13.48 -6.38
C ARG A 47 -6.54 -13.06 -5.24
N ILE A 48 -6.77 -11.88 -4.68
CA ILE A 48 -5.98 -11.35 -3.57
C ILE A 48 -6.93 -10.72 -2.57
N ASP A 49 -6.99 -11.28 -1.38
CA ASP A 49 -7.79 -10.79 -0.26
C ASP A 49 -6.90 -10.01 0.72
N LYS A 50 -7.50 -9.24 1.66
CA LYS A 50 -6.80 -8.63 2.78
C LYS A 50 -7.07 -9.43 4.03
N VAL A 51 -6.01 -9.89 4.68
CA VAL A 51 -6.11 -10.65 5.92
C VAL A 51 -5.37 -9.97 7.06
N ILE A 52 -5.90 -10.16 8.25
CA ILE A 52 -5.48 -9.53 9.50
C ILE A 52 -5.18 -10.60 10.54
N ARG A 53 -4.15 -10.37 11.35
CA ARG A 53 -3.97 -11.01 12.66
C ARG A 53 -3.69 -9.96 13.72
N ILE A 54 -4.19 -10.19 14.92
CA ILE A 54 -4.11 -9.26 16.04
C ILE A 54 -3.31 -9.91 17.16
N SER A 55 -2.41 -9.16 17.75
CA SER A 55 -1.74 -9.51 19.01
C SER A 55 -2.18 -8.52 20.08
N HIS A 56 -2.53 -9.03 21.26
CA HIS A 56 -2.91 -8.23 22.43
C HIS A 56 -1.82 -8.20 23.52
N ASP A 57 -0.64 -8.73 23.22
CA ASP A 57 0.47 -8.91 24.14
C ASP A 57 1.80 -8.43 23.53
N ASN A 58 1.72 -7.35 22.75
CA ASN A 58 2.88 -6.71 22.14
C ASN A 58 3.68 -7.65 21.21
N GLY A 59 2.98 -8.57 20.50
CA GLY A 59 3.56 -9.46 19.51
C GLY A 59 4.11 -10.78 20.05
N GLU A 60 3.83 -11.14 21.32
CA GLU A 60 4.22 -12.44 21.88
C GLU A 60 3.35 -13.58 21.33
N THR A 61 2.05 -13.34 21.20
CA THR A 61 1.09 -14.26 20.57
C THR A 61 0.20 -13.55 19.58
N TRP A 62 -0.34 -14.32 18.61
CA TRP A 62 -1.19 -13.79 17.54
C TRP A 62 -2.47 -14.59 17.42
N GLY A 63 -3.60 -13.88 17.31
CA GLY A 63 -4.92 -14.46 17.13
C GLY A 63 -5.14 -15.15 15.79
N GLU A 64 -6.34 -15.66 15.57
CA GLU A 64 -6.76 -16.28 14.32
C GLU A 64 -6.77 -15.26 13.16
N GLN A 65 -6.70 -15.77 11.93
CA GLN A 65 -6.77 -14.93 10.73
C GLN A 65 -8.19 -14.41 10.49
N ILE A 66 -8.31 -13.10 10.29
CA ILE A 66 -9.55 -12.40 9.96
C ILE A 66 -9.45 -11.93 8.50
N THR A 67 -10.45 -12.18 7.67
CA THR A 67 -10.54 -11.61 6.33
C THR A 67 -11.21 -10.24 6.41
N ALA A 68 -10.42 -9.18 6.20
CA ALA A 68 -10.91 -7.79 6.23
C ALA A 68 -11.51 -7.35 4.89
N VAL A 69 -11.00 -7.87 3.78
CA VAL A 69 -11.53 -7.62 2.43
C VAL A 69 -11.46 -8.93 1.65
N GLU A 70 -12.60 -9.36 1.14
CA GLU A 70 -12.73 -10.56 0.32
C GLU A 70 -13.02 -10.17 -1.14
N GLU A 71 -12.26 -10.76 -2.06
CA GLU A 71 -12.42 -10.58 -3.51
C GLU A 71 -13.05 -11.81 -4.16
N CYS A 72 -13.58 -11.64 -5.38
CA CYS A 72 -14.28 -12.69 -6.12
C CYS A 72 -13.41 -13.34 -7.20
N GLY A 73 -13.83 -14.50 -7.67
CA GLY A 73 -13.30 -15.23 -8.81
C GLY A 73 -12.76 -16.61 -8.47
N LYS A 74 -13.08 -17.58 -9.33
CA LYS A 74 -12.78 -19.00 -9.11
C LYS A 74 -11.42 -19.42 -9.67
N ASP A 75 -10.87 -18.62 -10.57
CA ASP A 75 -9.58 -18.85 -11.20
C ASP A 75 -8.82 -17.54 -11.40
N LYS A 76 -7.56 -17.66 -11.78
CA LYS A 76 -6.62 -16.55 -11.90
C LYS A 76 -7.10 -15.44 -12.86
N GLU A 77 -7.66 -15.82 -13.99
CA GLU A 77 -8.04 -14.90 -15.08
C GLU A 77 -9.33 -14.15 -14.77
N HIS A 78 -10.20 -14.75 -13.97
CA HIS A 78 -11.53 -14.21 -13.64
C HIS A 78 -11.61 -13.61 -12.24
N ALA A 79 -10.52 -13.60 -11.48
CA ALA A 79 -10.52 -13.05 -10.13
C ALA A 79 -10.16 -11.57 -10.10
N SER A 80 -10.85 -10.83 -9.23
CA SER A 80 -10.48 -9.48 -8.80
C SER A 80 -9.41 -9.52 -7.71
N SER A 81 -8.76 -8.38 -7.46
CA SER A 81 -7.67 -8.31 -6.49
C SER A 81 -7.74 -7.04 -5.64
N ALA A 82 -7.63 -7.19 -4.33
CA ALA A 82 -7.22 -6.16 -3.40
C ALA A 82 -5.72 -6.28 -3.15
N VAL A 83 -4.91 -5.26 -3.50
CA VAL A 83 -3.43 -5.32 -3.50
C VAL A 83 -2.86 -4.19 -2.67
N ASP A 84 -1.71 -4.41 -2.04
CA ASP A 84 -0.90 -3.38 -1.40
C ASP A 84 -1.62 -2.66 -0.24
N PRO A 85 -1.80 -3.31 0.95
CA PRO A 85 -2.37 -2.63 2.11
C PRO A 85 -1.42 -1.57 2.66
N ALA A 86 -1.99 -0.43 3.06
CA ALA A 86 -1.32 0.53 3.92
C ALA A 86 -2.25 0.89 5.07
N MET A 87 -1.78 0.72 6.31
CA MET A 87 -2.55 1.00 7.52
C MET A 87 -2.03 2.23 8.27
N LEU A 88 -2.94 2.87 8.99
CA LEU A 88 -2.66 4.01 9.87
C LEU A 88 -3.62 3.96 11.06
N TYR A 89 -3.11 4.13 12.27
CA TYR A 89 -3.95 4.27 13.46
C TYR A 89 -4.06 5.74 13.89
N ASP A 90 -5.29 6.23 13.91
CA ASP A 90 -5.62 7.52 14.52
C ASP A 90 -5.96 7.31 16.00
N LYS A 91 -4.98 7.59 16.86
CA LYS A 91 -5.12 7.44 18.31
C LYS A 91 -6.17 8.35 18.95
N ASP A 92 -6.46 9.51 18.33
CA ASP A 92 -7.37 10.50 18.92
C ASP A 92 -8.84 10.07 18.72
N THR A 93 -9.13 9.32 17.67
CA THR A 93 -10.46 8.77 17.37
C THR A 93 -10.56 7.27 17.60
N ALA A 94 -9.45 6.62 18.02
CA ALA A 94 -9.31 5.16 18.13
C ALA A 94 -9.72 4.44 16.83
N THR A 95 -9.38 5.02 15.67
CA THR A 95 -9.76 4.49 14.37
C THR A 95 -8.54 3.97 13.63
N LEU A 96 -8.61 2.73 13.19
CA LEU A 96 -7.63 2.12 12.29
C LEU A 96 -8.11 2.30 10.86
N HIS A 97 -7.33 3.01 10.06
CA HIS A 97 -7.59 3.23 8.64
C HIS A 97 -6.75 2.26 7.81
N MET A 98 -7.34 1.69 6.76
CA MET A 98 -6.63 0.92 5.74
C MET A 98 -7.01 1.43 4.35
N ILE A 99 -6.02 1.70 3.51
CA ILE A 99 -6.20 1.86 2.07
C ILE A 99 -5.60 0.67 1.32
N TYR A 100 -6.14 0.36 0.16
CA TYR A 100 -5.61 -0.65 -0.74
C TYR A 100 -6.00 -0.38 -2.19
N SER A 101 -5.23 -0.94 -3.11
CA SER A 101 -5.52 -0.89 -4.55
C SER A 101 -6.46 -2.02 -4.92
N HIS A 102 -7.57 -1.73 -5.59
CA HIS A 102 -8.43 -2.75 -6.19
C HIS A 102 -8.29 -2.75 -7.70
N THR A 103 -8.17 -3.92 -8.28
CA THR A 103 -8.16 -4.13 -9.73
C THR A 103 -9.17 -5.20 -10.12
N PRO A 104 -10.09 -4.91 -11.06
CA PRO A 104 -11.03 -5.89 -11.60
C PRO A 104 -10.32 -7.07 -12.26
N ALA A 105 -11.04 -8.15 -12.47
CA ALA A 105 -10.55 -9.35 -13.11
C ALA A 105 -9.81 -9.07 -14.43
N GLY A 106 -8.62 -9.62 -14.58
CA GLY A 106 -7.76 -9.46 -15.75
C GLY A 106 -7.16 -8.05 -15.93
N VAL A 107 -7.33 -7.17 -14.92
CA VAL A 107 -6.83 -5.80 -14.98
C VAL A 107 -5.65 -5.63 -14.03
N GLY A 108 -4.48 -5.33 -14.56
CA GLY A 108 -3.28 -5.04 -13.80
C GLY A 108 -2.69 -3.67 -14.18
N ILE A 109 -1.56 -3.31 -13.58
CA ILE A 109 -0.89 -2.02 -13.80
C ILE A 109 -0.60 -1.69 -15.27
N LEU A 110 -0.44 -2.73 -16.12
CA LEU A 110 -0.07 -2.57 -17.52
C LEU A 110 -1.26 -2.30 -18.45
N ASN A 111 -2.49 -2.63 -18.07
CA ASN A 111 -3.67 -2.57 -18.94
C ASN A 111 -4.86 -1.79 -18.35
N CYS A 112 -4.67 -1.10 -17.23
CA CYS A 112 -5.68 -0.22 -16.66
C CYS A 112 -6.16 0.85 -17.65
N ALA A 113 -7.47 0.94 -17.86
CA ALA A 113 -8.07 1.99 -18.66
C ALA A 113 -7.95 3.36 -17.97
N ARG A 114 -7.75 4.42 -18.74
CA ARG A 114 -7.78 5.79 -18.23
C ARG A 114 -9.22 6.20 -17.95
N ALA A 115 -9.57 6.22 -16.72
CA ALA A 115 -10.89 6.58 -16.22
C ALA A 115 -10.89 6.60 -14.70
N THR A 116 -11.85 7.27 -14.12
CA THR A 116 -12.12 7.18 -12.68
C THR A 116 -12.92 5.92 -12.32
N GLY A 117 -13.57 5.26 -13.26
CA GLY A 117 -14.56 4.20 -13.03
C GLY A 117 -15.97 4.72 -12.79
N TYR A 118 -16.17 6.03 -12.98
CA TYR A 118 -17.46 6.72 -12.77
C TYR A 118 -17.84 7.58 -13.98
N ASP A 119 -19.12 7.81 -14.16
CA ASP A 119 -19.62 8.77 -15.16
C ASP A 119 -19.54 10.23 -14.64
N LYS A 120 -19.92 11.18 -15.49
CA LYS A 120 -19.89 12.62 -15.16
C LYS A 120 -20.82 13.03 -14.00
N ASN A 121 -21.78 12.20 -13.65
CA ASN A 121 -22.72 12.42 -12.56
C ASN A 121 -22.30 11.70 -11.26
N GLY A 122 -21.14 11.02 -11.27
CA GLY A 122 -20.63 10.27 -10.12
C GLY A 122 -21.20 8.86 -9.97
N ASN A 123 -21.92 8.34 -10.97
CA ASN A 123 -22.44 6.98 -10.93
C ASN A 123 -21.34 5.98 -11.32
N LYS A 124 -21.17 4.90 -10.55
CA LYS A 124 -20.21 3.83 -10.86
C LYS A 124 -20.50 3.21 -12.22
N LEU A 125 -19.42 2.95 -12.99
CA LEU A 125 -19.53 2.41 -14.34
C LEU A 125 -19.22 0.90 -14.35
N TYR A 126 -20.07 0.18 -15.06
CA TYR A 126 -19.89 -1.23 -15.40
C TYR A 126 -19.80 -1.41 -16.92
N VAL A 127 -19.34 -2.56 -17.37
CA VAL A 127 -19.23 -2.88 -18.80
C VAL A 127 -19.96 -4.19 -19.12
N MET A 128 -20.73 -4.16 -20.22
CA MET A 128 -21.39 -5.33 -20.83
C MET A 128 -21.00 -5.37 -22.31
N GLY A 129 -20.00 -6.19 -22.63
CA GLY A 129 -19.35 -6.14 -23.94
C GLY A 129 -18.73 -4.77 -24.21
N ARG A 130 -19.21 -4.06 -25.24
CA ARG A 130 -18.76 -2.68 -25.56
C ARG A 130 -19.61 -1.57 -24.92
N LYS A 131 -20.67 -1.92 -24.21
CA LYS A 131 -21.59 -0.96 -23.58
C LYS A 131 -21.05 -0.57 -22.20
N LYS A 132 -21.08 0.73 -21.89
CA LYS A 132 -20.87 1.25 -20.54
C LYS A 132 -22.23 1.48 -19.89
N LEU A 133 -22.39 0.93 -18.70
CA LEU A 133 -23.61 1.00 -17.90
C LEU A 133 -23.34 1.86 -16.67
N SER A 134 -24.25 2.77 -16.33
CA SER A 134 -24.20 3.55 -15.09
C SER A 134 -25.05 2.88 -14.01
N LEU A 135 -24.53 2.71 -12.81
CA LEU A 135 -25.30 2.26 -11.66
C LEU A 135 -25.97 3.45 -11.00
N ILE A 136 -27.30 3.48 -11.00
CA ILE A 136 -28.10 4.55 -10.41
C ILE A 136 -29.09 3.90 -9.43
N ASN A 137 -28.99 4.24 -8.15
CA ASN A 137 -29.84 3.68 -7.08
C ASN A 137 -29.93 2.14 -7.12
N GLY A 138 -28.79 1.48 -7.35
CA GLY A 138 -28.70 0.01 -7.38
C GLY A 138 -29.17 -0.64 -8.69
N GLU A 139 -29.60 0.12 -9.69
CA GLU A 139 -30.06 -0.39 -10.99
C GLU A 139 -29.15 0.07 -12.14
N LEU A 140 -28.95 -0.77 -13.15
CA LEU A 140 -28.06 -0.51 -14.28
C LEU A 140 -28.78 0.18 -15.43
N TYR A 141 -28.17 1.23 -15.98
CA TYR A 141 -28.69 2.06 -17.06
C TYR A 141 -27.76 2.10 -18.26
N TYR A 142 -28.28 1.94 -19.45
CA TYR A 142 -27.57 2.19 -20.70
C TYR A 142 -28.14 3.38 -21.42
N LYS A 143 -27.37 4.45 -21.66
CA LYS A 143 -27.81 5.71 -22.32
C LYS A 143 -29.08 6.28 -21.71
N GLY A 144 -29.17 6.26 -20.37
CA GLY A 144 -30.31 6.83 -19.63
C GLY A 144 -31.55 5.94 -19.57
N LYS A 145 -31.52 4.72 -20.12
CA LYS A 145 -32.60 3.73 -20.02
C LYS A 145 -32.22 2.59 -19.12
N SER A 146 -33.10 2.23 -18.17
CA SER A 146 -32.91 1.02 -17.37
C SER A 146 -32.79 -0.23 -18.25
N ILE A 147 -31.94 -1.17 -17.87
CA ILE A 147 -31.87 -2.49 -18.50
C ILE A 147 -32.55 -3.57 -17.65
N GLY A 148 -33.23 -3.17 -16.54
CA GLY A 148 -33.97 -4.08 -15.66
C GLY A 148 -33.09 -4.97 -14.75
N ILE A 149 -31.78 -4.73 -14.70
CA ILE A 149 -30.84 -5.50 -13.86
C ILE A 149 -30.37 -4.61 -12.71
N LYS A 150 -30.42 -5.13 -11.48
CA LYS A 150 -29.90 -4.48 -10.28
C LYS A 150 -28.60 -5.14 -9.87
N VAL A 151 -27.76 -4.37 -9.18
CA VAL A 151 -26.52 -4.83 -8.53
C VAL A 151 -26.71 -4.62 -7.04
N ASP A 152 -26.59 -5.68 -6.26
CA ASP A 152 -26.67 -5.60 -4.80
C ASP A 152 -25.36 -5.08 -4.19
N GLU A 153 -25.34 -5.00 -2.88
CA GLU A 153 -24.18 -4.53 -2.12
C GLU A 153 -22.94 -5.44 -2.22
N ASN A 154 -23.13 -6.70 -2.58
CA ASN A 154 -22.07 -7.69 -2.77
C ASN A 154 -21.68 -7.85 -4.26
N GLY A 155 -22.27 -7.01 -5.13
CA GLY A 155 -22.01 -7.06 -6.56
C GLY A 155 -22.79 -8.13 -7.32
N GLN A 156 -23.77 -8.80 -6.69
CA GLN A 156 -24.57 -9.82 -7.35
C GLN A 156 -25.60 -9.17 -8.30
N LEU A 157 -25.72 -9.78 -9.47
CA LEU A 157 -26.69 -9.34 -10.50
C LEU A 157 -28.07 -9.96 -10.24
N SER A 158 -29.11 -9.16 -10.23
CA SER A 158 -30.49 -9.58 -9.88
C SER A 158 -31.10 -10.60 -10.84
N ASP A 159 -30.57 -10.75 -12.04
CA ASP A 159 -30.97 -11.76 -13.02
C ASP A 159 -30.29 -13.12 -12.80
N GLY A 160 -29.43 -13.24 -11.78
CA GLY A 160 -28.70 -14.46 -11.45
C GLY A 160 -27.49 -14.76 -12.37
N SER A 161 -27.12 -13.82 -13.25
CA SER A 161 -26.05 -14.04 -14.23
C SER A 161 -24.62 -13.94 -13.65
N GLY A 162 -24.47 -13.62 -12.35
CA GLY A 162 -23.20 -13.64 -11.64
C GLY A 162 -22.91 -12.39 -10.80
N CYS A 163 -21.64 -12.23 -10.43
CA CYS A 163 -21.12 -11.11 -9.64
C CYS A 163 -20.30 -10.18 -10.55
N VAL A 164 -20.50 -8.87 -10.44
CA VAL A 164 -19.78 -7.86 -11.25
C VAL A 164 -18.28 -7.83 -11.03
N TYR A 165 -17.80 -8.42 -9.93
CA TYR A 165 -16.38 -8.56 -9.60
C TYR A 165 -15.76 -9.83 -10.20
N ASP A 166 -16.56 -10.77 -10.68
CA ASP A 166 -16.10 -11.98 -11.37
C ASP A 166 -15.93 -11.72 -12.87
N GLY A 167 -14.75 -11.98 -13.40
CA GLY A 167 -14.44 -11.80 -14.82
C GLY A 167 -15.22 -12.68 -15.78
N SER A 168 -15.87 -13.75 -15.32
CA SER A 168 -16.75 -14.61 -16.11
C SER A 168 -18.16 -14.05 -16.26
N ALA A 169 -18.57 -13.07 -15.44
CA ALA A 169 -19.90 -12.47 -15.50
C ALA A 169 -20.10 -11.63 -16.79
N PRO A 170 -21.33 -11.58 -17.34
CA PRO A 170 -21.61 -10.79 -18.53
C PRO A 170 -21.53 -9.29 -18.32
N ILE A 171 -21.72 -8.83 -17.07
CA ILE A 171 -21.59 -7.46 -16.64
C ILE A 171 -20.51 -7.37 -15.57
N ARG A 172 -19.50 -6.53 -15.79
CA ARG A 172 -18.30 -6.44 -14.94
C ARG A 172 -17.95 -5.00 -14.61
N GLU A 173 -17.17 -4.81 -13.57
CA GLU A 173 -16.60 -3.49 -13.30
C GLU A 173 -15.81 -2.93 -14.48
N MET A 174 -15.75 -1.61 -14.57
CA MET A 174 -14.92 -0.95 -15.57
C MET A 174 -13.43 -1.30 -15.35
N GLY A 175 -12.75 -1.73 -16.41
CA GLY A 175 -11.35 -2.19 -16.37
C GLY A 175 -10.33 -1.08 -16.07
N THR A 176 -10.42 -0.44 -14.91
CA THR A 176 -9.46 0.54 -14.40
C THR A 176 -9.05 0.14 -12.97
N SER A 177 -8.05 0.79 -12.38
CA SER A 177 -7.74 0.60 -10.96
C SER A 177 -8.59 1.50 -10.08
N PHE A 178 -8.87 1.02 -8.88
CA PHE A 178 -9.58 1.76 -7.84
C PHE A 178 -8.72 1.83 -6.58
N LEU A 179 -8.84 2.92 -5.84
CA LEU A 179 -8.27 3.07 -4.51
C LEU A 179 -9.42 3.01 -3.51
N TYR A 180 -9.37 2.04 -2.62
CA TYR A 180 -10.38 1.87 -1.58
C TYR A 180 -9.83 2.26 -0.21
N HIS A 181 -10.74 2.70 0.65
CA HIS A 181 -10.50 3.01 2.04
C HIS A 181 -11.53 2.31 2.91
N THR A 182 -11.10 1.67 3.97
CA THR A 182 -11.95 1.10 5.02
C THR A 182 -11.39 1.44 6.38
N ILE A 183 -12.22 1.33 7.41
CA ILE A 183 -11.86 1.61 8.78
C ILE A 183 -12.31 0.50 9.73
N SER A 184 -11.59 0.38 10.84
CA SER A 184 -11.97 -0.43 12.00
C SER A 184 -11.96 0.46 13.24
N LYS A 185 -12.95 0.28 14.13
CA LYS A 185 -13.08 1.00 15.41
C LYS A 185 -12.86 0.09 16.63
N ASP A 186 -12.46 -1.13 16.39
CA ASP A 186 -12.27 -2.19 17.39
C ASP A 186 -10.90 -2.87 17.25
N ASN A 187 -9.88 -2.10 16.88
CA ASN A 187 -8.50 -2.55 16.71
C ASN A 187 -8.32 -3.66 15.66
N GLY A 188 -9.15 -3.68 14.61
CA GLY A 188 -9.00 -4.61 13.49
C GLY A 188 -9.86 -5.86 13.56
N GLU A 189 -10.68 -6.04 14.61
CA GLU A 189 -11.58 -7.19 14.75
C GLU A 189 -12.68 -7.19 13.69
N THR A 190 -13.26 -6.00 13.40
CA THR A 190 -14.23 -5.81 12.33
C THR A 190 -13.88 -4.62 11.46
N TRP A 191 -14.30 -4.65 10.20
CA TRP A 191 -14.01 -3.63 9.21
C TRP A 191 -15.29 -3.12 8.56
N GLU A 192 -15.39 -1.80 8.42
CA GLU A 192 -16.50 -1.18 7.69
C GLU A 192 -16.41 -1.50 6.20
N LYS A 193 -17.54 -1.43 5.49
CA LYS A 193 -17.58 -1.62 4.04
C LYS A 193 -16.64 -0.62 3.33
N PRO A 194 -15.73 -1.09 2.46
CA PRO A 194 -14.79 -0.21 1.80
C PRO A 194 -15.45 0.84 0.91
N THR A 195 -14.96 2.08 1.01
CA THR A 195 -15.38 3.22 0.19
C THR A 195 -14.36 3.50 -0.91
N CYS A 196 -14.82 3.60 -2.16
CA CYS A 196 -13.95 3.96 -3.28
C CYS A 196 -13.63 5.46 -3.29
N LEU A 197 -12.35 5.78 -3.31
CA LEU A 197 -11.85 7.15 -3.28
C LEU A 197 -11.66 7.79 -4.67
N ASN A 198 -11.87 7.05 -5.76
CA ASN A 198 -11.54 7.52 -7.11
C ASN A 198 -12.16 8.86 -7.50
N LEU A 199 -13.41 9.14 -7.07
CA LEU A 199 -14.04 10.43 -7.34
C LEU A 199 -13.35 11.60 -6.64
N GLN A 200 -12.71 11.35 -5.50
CA GLN A 200 -11.99 12.38 -4.74
C GLN A 200 -10.54 12.56 -5.24
N VAL A 201 -9.88 11.46 -5.60
CA VAL A 201 -8.42 11.47 -5.73
C VAL A 201 -7.89 11.04 -7.11
N LYS A 202 -8.68 10.35 -7.95
CA LYS A 202 -8.17 9.85 -9.24
C LYS A 202 -8.48 10.80 -10.38
N ASN A 203 -7.46 11.31 -11.04
CA ASN A 203 -7.64 12.06 -12.28
C ASN A 203 -8.12 11.13 -13.43
N PRO A 204 -9.12 11.51 -14.23
CA PRO A 204 -9.61 10.67 -15.34
C PRO A 204 -8.54 10.37 -16.42
N GLY A 205 -7.48 11.14 -16.48
CA GLY A 205 -6.32 10.88 -17.36
C GLY A 205 -5.38 9.79 -16.86
N TRP A 206 -5.53 9.32 -15.61
CA TRP A 206 -4.69 8.25 -15.05
C TRP A 206 -5.27 6.87 -15.36
N GLY A 207 -4.40 5.95 -15.77
CA GLY A 207 -4.76 4.54 -15.86
C GLY A 207 -4.73 3.90 -14.48
N PHE A 208 -3.56 3.78 -13.89
CA PHE A 208 -3.35 3.19 -12.58
C PHE A 208 -3.33 4.24 -11.47
N ILE A 209 -3.89 3.90 -10.32
CA ILE A 209 -3.68 4.50 -9.01
C ILE A 209 -3.54 3.36 -8.00
N GLY A 210 -2.59 3.45 -7.09
CA GLY A 210 -2.35 2.42 -6.08
C GLY A 210 -1.80 2.98 -4.77
N ALA A 211 -2.03 2.25 -3.68
CA ALA A 211 -1.44 2.51 -2.39
C ALA A 211 0.07 2.18 -2.41
N CYS A 212 0.88 2.96 -1.71
CA CYS A 212 2.23 2.54 -1.35
C CYS A 212 2.11 1.63 -0.12
N PRO A 213 2.51 0.36 -0.24
CA PRO A 213 2.29 -0.61 0.83
C PRO A 213 3.13 -0.30 2.07
N GLY A 214 2.62 -0.67 3.23
CA GLY A 214 3.23 -0.43 4.53
C GLY A 214 2.37 0.48 5.40
N ASN A 215 2.86 1.65 5.77
CA ASN A 215 2.18 2.50 6.73
C ASN A 215 1.82 3.88 6.18
N GLY A 216 0.64 4.37 6.59
CA GLY A 216 0.32 5.79 6.58
C GLY A 216 0.91 6.49 7.80
N LEU A 217 0.67 7.79 7.90
CA LEU A 217 1.17 8.67 8.96
C LEU A 217 0.06 9.61 9.41
N LYS A 218 -0.16 9.73 10.73
CA LYS A 218 -0.86 10.87 11.31
C LYS A 218 0.17 11.89 11.78
N THR A 219 0.11 13.11 11.23
CA THR A 219 1.04 14.17 11.58
C THR A 219 0.71 14.79 12.96
N SER A 220 1.69 15.48 13.54
CA SER A 220 1.51 16.29 14.76
C SER A 220 0.43 17.37 14.63
N LYS A 221 0.04 17.72 13.40
CA LYS A 221 -1.05 18.66 13.07
C LYS A 221 -2.37 17.98 12.74
N ASN A 222 -2.55 16.71 13.12
CA ASN A 222 -3.75 15.89 12.93
C ASN A 222 -4.13 15.60 11.47
N ARG A 223 -3.21 15.79 10.51
CA ARG A 223 -3.42 15.38 9.13
C ARG A 223 -3.13 13.89 8.98
N LEU A 224 -4.07 13.13 8.40
CA LEU A 224 -3.86 11.76 7.98
C LEU A 224 -3.20 11.76 6.60
N ILE A 225 -2.15 10.95 6.41
CA ILE A 225 -1.37 10.88 5.18
C ILE A 225 -1.19 9.43 4.77
N PHE A 226 -1.49 9.14 3.51
CA PHE A 226 -1.06 7.91 2.85
C PHE A 226 -0.24 8.25 1.61
N PRO A 227 0.97 7.68 1.45
CA PRO A 227 1.66 7.73 0.19
C PRO A 227 0.95 6.85 -0.83
N ILE A 228 0.84 7.35 -2.06
CA ILE A 228 0.25 6.65 -3.21
C ILE A 228 1.14 6.80 -4.44
N TYR A 229 0.91 5.98 -5.46
CA TYR A 229 1.54 6.17 -6.76
C TYR A 229 0.54 5.97 -7.89
N TYR A 230 0.77 6.63 -9.02
CA TYR A 230 -0.15 6.60 -10.15
C TYR A 230 0.57 6.72 -11.49
N GLY A 231 -0.09 6.26 -12.56
CA GLY A 231 0.43 6.32 -13.92
C GLY A 231 -0.25 7.38 -14.76
N VAL A 232 0.55 8.28 -15.39
CA VAL A 232 0.06 9.48 -16.12
C VAL A 232 -0.03 9.32 -17.64
N ASN A 233 0.58 8.31 -18.25
CA ASN A 233 0.70 8.21 -19.72
C ASN A 233 0.27 6.84 -20.28
N LYS A 234 0.16 6.77 -21.63
CA LYS A 234 -0.07 5.52 -22.39
C LYS A 234 1.01 4.46 -22.13
N ALA A 235 2.19 4.88 -21.64
CA ALA A 235 3.19 3.95 -21.17
C ALA A 235 2.82 3.53 -19.75
N PRO A 236 2.49 2.25 -19.53
CA PRO A 236 2.09 1.73 -18.22
C PRO A 236 3.15 1.88 -17.14
N LEU A 237 4.36 2.30 -17.51
CA LEU A 237 5.53 2.39 -16.65
C LEU A 237 5.92 3.83 -16.28
N SER A 238 5.07 4.83 -16.51
CA SER A 238 5.31 6.22 -16.05
C SER A 238 4.69 6.45 -14.68
N LEU A 239 5.05 5.62 -13.71
CA LEU A 239 4.53 5.72 -12.36
C LEU A 239 5.21 6.85 -11.59
N THR A 240 4.45 7.56 -10.78
CA THR A 240 4.97 8.62 -9.92
C THR A 240 4.28 8.64 -8.57
N PHE A 241 5.04 9.02 -7.56
CA PHE A 241 4.57 9.16 -6.18
C PHE A 241 3.75 10.46 -6.00
N ALA A 242 2.76 10.40 -5.14
CA ALA A 242 2.10 11.56 -4.54
C ALA A 242 1.66 11.24 -3.11
N THR A 243 1.39 12.28 -2.36
CA THR A 243 0.74 12.19 -1.05
C THR A 243 -0.77 12.25 -1.22
N MET A 244 -1.49 11.34 -0.60
CA MET A 244 -2.92 11.47 -0.36
C MET A 244 -3.11 11.87 1.11
N TYR A 245 -3.93 12.90 1.39
CA TYR A 245 -4.11 13.40 2.73
C TYR A 245 -5.53 13.81 3.06
N SER A 246 -5.89 13.74 4.34
CA SER A 246 -7.17 14.18 4.89
C SER A 246 -6.93 15.06 6.13
N ASP A 247 -7.70 16.16 6.22
CA ASP A 247 -7.70 17.08 7.35
C ASP A 247 -8.94 16.93 8.24
N ASP A 248 -9.82 15.97 7.93
CA ASP A 248 -11.11 15.78 8.57
C ASP A 248 -11.38 14.32 9.01
N GLY A 249 -10.31 13.64 9.43
CA GLY A 249 -10.41 12.28 9.96
C GLY A 249 -10.73 11.21 8.91
N GLY A 250 -10.39 11.44 7.64
CA GLY A 250 -10.59 10.46 6.57
C GLY A 250 -11.93 10.55 5.84
N LEU A 251 -12.72 11.59 6.09
CA LEU A 251 -13.99 11.82 5.36
C LEU A 251 -13.74 12.32 3.94
N ASN A 252 -12.85 13.30 3.79
CA ASN A 252 -12.46 13.84 2.49
C ASN A 252 -10.95 13.72 2.29
N TRP A 253 -10.58 13.29 1.09
CA TRP A 253 -9.19 13.07 0.70
C TRP A 253 -8.78 13.98 -0.46
N LYS A 254 -7.54 14.45 -0.40
CA LYS A 254 -6.92 15.32 -1.41
C LYS A 254 -5.59 14.73 -1.85
N ILE A 255 -5.10 15.15 -3.03
CA ILE A 255 -3.80 14.73 -3.58
C ILE A 255 -2.84 15.92 -3.57
N GLY A 256 -1.66 15.72 -3.00
CA GLY A 256 -0.52 16.62 -3.11
C GLY A 256 0.15 16.55 -4.49
N LYS A 257 1.03 17.50 -4.75
CA LYS A 257 1.81 17.52 -6.00
C LYS A 257 2.95 16.53 -5.94
N THR A 258 3.16 15.85 -7.06
CA THR A 258 4.34 14.98 -7.27
C THR A 258 5.64 15.80 -7.18
N PRO A 259 6.71 15.26 -6.56
CA PRO A 259 8.03 15.87 -6.61
C PRO A 259 8.49 16.09 -8.04
N LYS A 260 9.11 17.23 -8.31
CA LYS A 260 9.70 17.49 -9.63
C LYS A 260 11.00 16.71 -9.75
N MET A 261 11.03 15.72 -10.61
CA MET A 261 12.27 15.07 -11.00
C MET A 261 13.06 16.03 -11.90
N GLY A 262 14.16 16.59 -11.41
CA GLY A 262 15.06 17.42 -12.22
C GLY A 262 15.58 16.65 -13.43
N GLY A 263 15.35 17.19 -14.63
CA GLY A 263 15.78 16.64 -15.91
C GLY A 263 14.69 16.77 -16.98
N ARG A 264 15.06 17.29 -18.16
CA ARG A 264 14.19 17.25 -19.33
C ARG A 264 14.03 15.80 -19.76
N PHE A 265 12.80 15.30 -19.78
CA PHE A 265 12.50 14.02 -20.42
C PHE A 265 12.88 14.10 -21.91
N PRO A 266 13.64 13.13 -22.43
CA PRO A 266 13.78 13.01 -23.89
C PRO A 266 12.41 12.68 -24.45
N LYS A 267 11.81 13.62 -25.17
CA LYS A 267 10.45 13.52 -25.73
C LYS A 267 10.24 12.31 -26.66
N ASN A 268 11.29 11.65 -27.09
CA ASN A 268 11.26 10.71 -28.22
C ASN A 268 11.90 9.33 -27.94
N ASN A 269 12.23 8.98 -26.68
CA ASN A 269 12.75 7.64 -26.38
C ASN A 269 11.96 6.98 -25.23
N PRO A 270 11.01 6.07 -25.55
CA PRO A 270 10.17 5.41 -24.55
C PRO A 270 10.97 4.59 -23.52
N ILE A 271 12.12 4.04 -23.89
CA ILE A 271 12.96 3.24 -22.99
C ILE A 271 13.65 4.13 -21.94
N LEU A 272 14.05 5.35 -22.31
CA LEU A 272 14.63 6.31 -21.36
C LEU A 272 13.58 6.95 -20.45
N ILE A 273 12.34 7.09 -20.90
CA ILE A 273 11.21 7.55 -20.08
C ILE A 273 10.91 6.52 -18.98
N ILE A 274 10.93 5.23 -19.30
CA ILE A 274 10.71 4.14 -18.36
C ILE A 274 11.70 4.20 -17.18
N ASN A 275 12.97 4.48 -17.45
CA ASN A 275 14.02 4.48 -16.44
C ASN A 275 14.18 5.80 -15.68
N SER A 276 13.60 6.91 -16.18
CA SER A 276 13.95 8.24 -15.66
C SER A 276 13.00 8.78 -14.56
N CYS A 277 11.79 8.24 -14.40
CA CYS A 277 10.73 8.93 -13.65
C CYS A 277 9.94 8.07 -12.68
N MET A 278 10.23 6.77 -12.59
CA MET A 278 9.44 5.90 -11.72
C MET A 278 9.80 6.12 -10.26
N LEU A 279 8.94 6.86 -9.56
CA LEU A 279 8.84 6.91 -8.10
C LEU A 279 7.61 6.11 -7.72
N THR A 280 7.80 5.05 -6.93
CA THR A 280 6.70 4.13 -6.60
C THR A 280 6.53 4.03 -5.08
N GLU A 281 6.59 2.86 -4.54
CA GLU A 281 6.37 2.59 -3.13
C GLU A 281 7.25 3.50 -2.26
N THR A 282 6.59 4.31 -1.46
CA THR A 282 7.22 5.37 -0.65
C THR A 282 6.77 5.23 0.78
N GLN A 283 7.68 5.48 1.73
CA GLN A 283 7.32 5.64 3.13
C GLN A 283 7.61 7.08 3.57
N ILE A 284 6.74 7.61 4.43
CA ILE A 284 6.82 9.00 4.91
C ILE A 284 6.96 8.99 6.42
N ILE A 285 7.87 9.80 6.94
CA ILE A 285 8.01 10.10 8.37
C ILE A 285 7.84 11.59 8.62
N GLU A 286 7.51 11.96 9.85
CA GLU A 286 7.53 13.34 10.33
C GLU A 286 8.77 13.56 11.19
N LEU A 287 9.48 14.67 10.95
CA LEU A 287 10.62 15.14 11.74
C LEU A 287 10.14 16.02 12.90
N PRO A 288 10.98 16.28 13.92
CA PRO A 288 10.59 17.07 15.11
C PRO A 288 10.08 18.49 14.81
N ASP A 289 10.51 19.10 13.71
CA ASP A 289 10.07 20.42 13.26
C ASP A 289 8.75 20.38 12.44
N GLY A 290 8.15 19.20 12.26
CA GLY A 290 6.95 18.97 11.43
C GLY A 290 7.22 18.82 9.93
N THR A 291 8.49 18.85 9.51
CA THR A 291 8.88 18.53 8.13
C THR A 291 8.63 17.06 7.85
N LEU A 292 7.98 16.76 6.74
CA LEU A 292 7.85 15.38 6.26
C LEU A 292 9.06 14.98 5.41
N LYS A 293 9.54 13.75 5.61
CA LYS A 293 10.61 13.16 4.81
C LYS A 293 10.10 11.87 4.16
N ALA A 294 10.22 11.77 2.84
CA ALA A 294 9.82 10.62 2.04
C ALA A 294 11.04 9.79 1.61
N PHE A 295 10.97 8.48 1.82
CA PHE A 295 11.93 7.47 1.38
C PHE A 295 11.31 6.73 0.19
N MET A 296 11.83 6.95 -1.01
CA MET A 296 11.16 6.57 -2.26
C MET A 296 11.91 5.45 -3.00
N ARG A 297 11.21 4.33 -3.22
CA ARG A 297 11.62 3.34 -4.21
C ARG A 297 11.61 3.97 -5.59
N ASN A 298 12.65 3.71 -6.37
CA ASN A 298 12.76 4.20 -7.74
C ASN A 298 13.43 3.17 -8.66
N HIS A 299 13.35 3.40 -9.95
CA HIS A 299 13.90 2.50 -10.96
C HIS A 299 15.18 3.02 -11.61
N LYS A 300 15.86 4.00 -10.97
CA LYS A 300 17.13 4.55 -11.47
C LYS A 300 18.27 3.53 -11.40
N PRO A 301 19.20 3.57 -12.37
CA PRO A 301 20.36 2.66 -12.38
C PRO A 301 21.27 2.76 -11.16
N ARG A 302 21.30 3.92 -10.48
CA ARG A 302 22.15 4.15 -9.29
C ARG A 302 21.82 3.23 -8.11
N ARG A 303 20.61 2.62 -8.07
CA ARG A 303 20.19 1.70 -7.01
C ARG A 303 20.36 2.30 -5.61
N ARG A 304 19.95 3.53 -5.44
CA ARG A 304 19.88 4.27 -4.17
C ARG A 304 18.46 4.76 -3.93
N ILE A 305 18.01 4.73 -2.70
CA ILE A 305 16.74 5.34 -2.28
C ILE A 305 16.79 6.85 -2.59
N LEU A 306 15.68 7.37 -3.09
CA LEU A 306 15.50 8.82 -3.27
C LEU A 306 14.80 9.39 -2.04
N ILE A 307 15.26 10.57 -1.62
CA ILE A 307 14.71 11.34 -0.50
C ILE A 307 14.11 12.63 -1.03
N SER A 308 12.95 13.01 -0.51
CA SER A 308 12.34 14.31 -0.72
C SER A 308 11.73 14.78 0.60
N THR A 309 11.60 16.10 0.77
CA THR A 309 11.03 16.71 1.98
C THR A 309 9.86 17.61 1.64
N SER A 310 8.93 17.76 2.59
CA SER A 310 7.79 18.65 2.51
C SER A 310 7.63 19.43 3.81
N THR A 311 7.52 20.76 3.74
CA THR A 311 7.28 21.65 4.89
C THR A 311 5.82 22.06 5.02
N ASN A 312 4.95 21.60 4.14
CA ASN A 312 3.53 21.94 4.09
C ASN A 312 2.60 20.71 4.16
N GLY A 313 3.02 19.70 4.94
CA GLY A 313 2.18 18.53 5.22
C GLY A 313 1.91 17.66 3.99
N GLY A 314 2.87 17.55 3.04
CA GLY A 314 2.78 16.68 1.88
C GLY A 314 2.07 17.29 0.67
N GLU A 315 1.66 18.56 0.71
CA GLU A 315 1.04 19.23 -0.44
C GLU A 315 2.01 19.47 -1.59
N THR A 316 3.27 19.76 -1.25
CA THR A 316 4.37 19.89 -2.21
C THR A 316 5.65 19.28 -1.65
N TRP A 317 6.54 18.87 -2.52
CA TRP A 317 7.77 18.17 -2.20
C TRP A 317 8.97 18.83 -2.87
N SER A 318 10.13 18.79 -2.20
CA SER A 318 11.41 19.17 -2.77
C SER A 318 11.80 18.26 -3.94
N ASP A 319 12.75 18.69 -4.77
CA ASP A 319 13.34 17.83 -5.80
C ASP A 319 14.02 16.63 -5.11
N PRO A 320 13.78 15.40 -5.59
CA PRO A 320 14.35 14.19 -4.96
C PRO A 320 15.85 14.10 -5.15
N VAL A 321 16.53 13.74 -4.05
CA VAL A 321 17.98 13.50 -4.04
C VAL A 321 18.29 12.05 -3.63
N PHE A 322 19.35 11.45 -4.18
CA PHE A 322 19.79 10.12 -3.77
C PHE A 322 20.38 10.14 -2.37
N HIS A 323 19.98 9.20 -1.54
CA HIS A 323 20.62 8.94 -0.27
C HIS A 323 21.91 8.13 -0.48
N ASP A 324 23.02 8.57 0.10
CA ASP A 324 24.31 7.96 -0.19
C ASP A 324 24.52 6.55 0.41
N GLU A 325 23.83 6.23 1.51
CA GLU A 325 24.00 4.96 2.23
C GLU A 325 22.89 3.92 1.88
N LEU A 326 21.68 4.35 1.49
CA LEU A 326 20.55 3.46 1.33
C LEU A 326 20.49 2.84 -0.07
N THR A 327 21.06 1.63 -0.21
CA THR A 327 20.98 0.83 -1.44
C THR A 327 19.68 0.04 -1.51
N HIS A 328 19.17 -0.25 -2.72
CA HIS A 328 18.02 -1.15 -2.93
C HIS A 328 18.05 -1.82 -4.31
N PRO A 329 17.47 -3.05 -4.44
CA PRO A 329 17.41 -3.80 -5.71
C PRO A 329 16.11 -3.51 -6.49
N ILE A 330 15.57 -2.29 -6.47
CA ILE A 330 14.19 -1.96 -6.87
C ILE A 330 13.19 -2.72 -5.98
N CYS A 331 13.26 -2.46 -4.67
CA CYS A 331 12.37 -3.03 -3.67
C CYS A 331 11.87 -1.93 -2.72
N GLN A 332 10.76 -2.20 -2.04
CA GLN A 332 10.21 -1.33 -1.02
C GLN A 332 11.22 -1.09 0.12
N ILE A 333 11.09 0.04 0.79
CA ILE A 333 11.77 0.37 2.04
C ILE A 333 10.72 0.72 3.10
N SER A 334 10.83 0.18 4.30
CA SER A 334 10.10 0.64 5.47
C SER A 334 10.87 1.77 6.15
N ALA A 335 10.16 2.78 6.64
CA ALA A 335 10.74 3.87 7.42
C ALA A 335 9.78 4.30 8.53
N ILE A 336 10.31 4.47 9.74
CA ILE A 336 9.59 5.01 10.90
C ILE A 336 10.42 6.06 11.61
N SER A 337 9.75 6.98 12.32
CA SER A 337 10.38 7.90 13.27
C SER A 337 9.76 7.75 14.65
N PHE A 338 10.55 7.86 15.68
CA PHE A 338 10.10 7.71 17.07
C PHE A 338 11.04 8.41 18.05
N VAL A 339 10.56 8.58 19.27
CA VAL A 339 11.38 9.06 20.39
C VAL A 339 11.59 7.91 21.37
N HIS A 340 12.83 7.63 21.72
CA HIS A 340 13.22 6.66 22.73
C HIS A 340 14.15 7.34 23.74
N GLU A 341 13.80 7.28 25.03
CA GLU A 341 14.56 7.93 26.14
C GLU A 341 14.88 9.40 25.86
N GLY A 342 13.89 10.15 25.33
CA GLY A 342 14.02 11.56 25.03
C GLY A 342 14.81 11.92 23.76
N LYS A 343 15.34 10.93 23.05
CA LYS A 343 16.09 11.12 21.80
C LYS A 343 15.27 10.72 20.60
N PHE A 344 15.30 11.53 19.55
CA PHE A 344 14.62 11.26 18.28
C PHE A 344 15.45 10.33 17.38
N TYR A 345 14.80 9.35 16.80
CA TYR A 345 15.39 8.38 15.89
C TYR A 345 14.62 8.25 14.58
N VAL A 346 15.33 7.95 13.52
CA VAL A 346 14.77 7.46 12.25
C VAL A 346 15.32 6.05 12.01
N LEU A 347 14.42 5.11 11.73
CA LEU A 347 14.77 3.74 11.42
C LEU A 347 14.29 3.39 10.01
N THR A 348 15.14 2.70 9.26
CA THR A 348 14.78 2.14 7.95
C THR A 348 15.09 0.65 7.87
N ILE A 349 14.28 -0.09 7.11
CA ILE A 349 14.47 -1.51 6.85
C ILE A 349 14.27 -1.78 5.36
N ASN A 350 15.23 -2.42 4.72
CA ASN A 350 15.09 -2.82 3.33
C ASN A 350 16.09 -3.91 2.93
N ALA A 351 15.85 -4.52 1.76
CA ALA A 351 16.84 -5.34 1.08
C ALA A 351 18.06 -4.49 0.71
N SER A 352 19.18 -4.74 1.36
CA SER A 352 20.42 -3.95 1.22
C SER A 352 21.36 -4.56 0.17
N SER A 353 20.88 -4.63 -1.07
CA SER A 353 21.61 -5.13 -2.22
C SER A 353 21.31 -4.23 -3.42
N THR A 354 22.18 -4.20 -4.42
CA THR A 354 21.93 -3.51 -5.69
C THR A 354 21.44 -4.45 -6.79
N LYS A 355 21.39 -5.76 -6.53
CA LYS A 355 21.12 -6.80 -7.53
C LYS A 355 19.87 -7.61 -7.22
N LYS A 356 19.78 -8.18 -6.01
CA LYS A 356 18.73 -9.12 -5.61
C LYS A 356 17.98 -8.62 -4.38
N ARG A 357 16.77 -9.14 -4.14
CA ARG A 357 16.00 -8.92 -2.92
C ARG A 357 16.55 -9.81 -1.81
N GLU A 358 17.64 -9.37 -1.20
CA GLU A 358 18.43 -10.08 -0.21
C GLU A 358 19.05 -9.11 0.79
N ARG A 359 19.55 -9.64 1.90
CA ARG A 359 20.22 -8.90 2.98
C ARG A 359 19.30 -7.86 3.60
N GLY A 360 18.33 -8.33 4.38
CA GLY A 360 17.45 -7.48 5.17
C GLY A 360 18.26 -6.74 6.24
N VAL A 361 18.40 -5.42 6.11
CA VAL A 361 19.17 -4.59 7.04
C VAL A 361 18.29 -3.56 7.69
N VAL A 362 18.31 -3.54 9.02
CA VAL A 362 17.76 -2.45 9.84
C VAL A 362 18.84 -1.41 10.02
N ARG A 363 18.51 -0.13 9.81
CA ARG A 363 19.45 1.00 10.05
C ARG A 363 18.80 2.02 10.95
N LEU A 364 19.62 2.62 11.82
CA LEU A 364 19.18 3.61 12.79
C LEU A 364 19.98 4.90 12.62
N SER A 365 19.28 6.01 12.59
CA SER A 365 19.80 7.38 12.48
C SER A 365 19.42 8.18 13.72
N GLU A 366 20.33 9.05 14.15
CA GLU A 366 20.16 10.00 15.25
C GLU A 366 20.17 11.47 14.75
N ASP A 367 20.28 11.67 13.43
CA ASP A 367 20.37 12.97 12.75
C ASP A 367 19.26 13.18 11.70
N GLU A 368 18.04 12.72 12.04
CA GLU A 368 16.84 12.85 11.19
C GLU A 368 16.93 12.10 9.86
N GLY A 369 17.70 10.99 9.82
CA GLY A 369 17.90 10.20 8.61
C GLY A 369 18.78 10.88 7.57
N LYS A 370 19.76 11.68 7.98
CA LYS A 370 20.84 12.20 7.12
C LYS A 370 21.94 11.15 6.95
N THR A 371 22.32 10.52 8.06
CA THR A 371 23.25 9.38 8.09
C THR A 371 22.66 8.21 8.89
N PHE A 372 23.16 7.01 8.68
CA PHE A 372 22.76 5.79 9.40
C PHE A 372 23.99 5.07 9.99
N PRO A 373 24.56 5.59 11.07
CA PRO A 373 25.81 5.05 11.64
C PRO A 373 25.64 3.66 12.26
N TYR A 374 24.40 3.28 12.61
CA TYR A 374 24.12 1.98 13.22
C TYR A 374 23.32 1.10 12.24
N SER A 375 23.69 -0.19 12.19
CA SER A 375 22.99 -1.14 11.36
C SER A 375 23.01 -2.54 11.97
N TYR A 376 21.92 -3.26 11.76
CA TYR A 376 21.74 -4.64 12.18
C TYR A 376 21.33 -5.50 10.99
N LEU A 377 22.05 -6.59 10.74
CA LEU A 377 21.70 -7.56 9.71
C LEU A 377 20.58 -8.47 10.25
N LEU A 378 19.35 -8.15 9.89
CA LEU A 378 18.16 -8.89 10.29
C LEU A 378 18.13 -10.29 9.64
N LYS A 379 18.47 -10.34 8.35
CA LYS A 379 18.46 -11.58 7.55
C LYS A 379 19.53 -11.55 6.46
N GLU A 380 20.35 -12.59 6.40
CA GLU A 380 21.44 -12.74 5.42
C GLU A 380 20.90 -12.99 3.99
N GLY A 381 20.04 -13.97 3.82
CA GLY A 381 19.52 -14.43 2.53
C GLY A 381 18.42 -13.53 1.97
N GLU A 382 17.43 -14.16 1.32
CA GLU A 382 16.32 -13.46 0.70
C GLU A 382 15.55 -12.59 1.71
N PHE A 383 15.22 -11.40 1.29
CA PHE A 383 14.44 -10.42 2.04
C PHE A 383 13.70 -9.52 1.06
N VAL A 384 12.40 -9.34 1.25
CA VAL A 384 11.57 -8.65 0.26
C VAL A 384 10.97 -7.37 0.84
N TYR A 385 9.72 -7.40 1.30
CA TYR A 385 9.06 -6.24 1.89
C TYR A 385 9.03 -6.33 3.41
N SER A 386 8.90 -5.17 4.05
CA SER A 386 8.77 -5.09 5.49
C SER A 386 7.91 -3.93 5.93
N SER A 387 7.39 -4.02 7.15
CA SER A 387 6.74 -2.95 7.89
C SER A 387 7.21 -3.00 9.33
N ALA A 388 7.41 -1.84 9.95
CA ALA A 388 7.92 -1.76 11.31
C ALA A 388 7.12 -0.79 12.17
N GLN A 389 7.15 -1.03 13.49
CA GLN A 389 6.58 -0.16 14.52
C GLN A 389 7.53 -0.08 15.72
N TYR A 390 7.61 1.11 16.32
CA TYR A 390 8.18 1.27 17.66
C TYR A 390 7.11 0.89 18.69
N LEU A 391 7.44 -0.05 19.59
CA LEU A 391 6.51 -0.68 20.50
C LEU A 391 6.56 -0.06 21.90
N SER A 392 5.53 -0.33 22.71
CA SER A 392 5.37 0.21 24.05
C SER A 392 6.46 -0.24 25.04
N ASP A 393 7.09 -1.38 24.78
CA ASP A 393 8.21 -1.91 25.54
C ASP A 393 9.60 -1.37 25.13
N GLY A 394 9.64 -0.40 24.21
CA GLY A 394 10.86 0.20 23.69
C GLY A 394 11.57 -0.62 22.61
N THR A 395 10.99 -1.74 22.18
CA THR A 395 11.51 -2.54 21.08
C THR A 395 10.96 -2.09 19.72
N ILE A 396 11.53 -2.61 18.64
CA ILE A 396 11.05 -2.43 17.27
C ILE A 396 10.42 -3.76 16.83
N GLY A 397 9.11 -3.73 16.59
CA GLY A 397 8.39 -4.83 15.94
C GLY A 397 8.56 -4.76 14.42
N ILE A 398 8.90 -5.87 13.80
CA ILE A 398 9.19 -5.96 12.36
C ILE A 398 8.38 -7.11 11.77
N LEU A 399 7.51 -6.78 10.81
CA LEU A 399 6.78 -7.75 9.99
C LEU A 399 7.43 -7.78 8.61
N TYR A 400 7.79 -8.94 8.07
CA TYR A 400 8.57 -9.01 6.83
C TYR A 400 8.36 -10.28 6.01
N GLU A 401 8.58 -10.18 4.70
CA GLU A 401 8.69 -11.30 3.76
C GLU A 401 10.12 -11.83 3.77
N ASP A 402 10.32 -13.10 4.10
CA ASP A 402 11.64 -13.72 4.26
C ASP A 402 12.13 -14.47 3.02
N SER A 403 11.31 -14.54 1.96
CA SER A 403 11.58 -15.30 0.75
C SER A 403 10.94 -14.67 -0.48
N THR A 404 11.58 -14.82 -1.63
CA THR A 404 11.02 -14.50 -2.97
C THR A 404 10.02 -15.56 -3.46
N GLN A 405 9.84 -16.65 -2.73
CA GLN A 405 8.78 -17.64 -2.99
C GLN A 405 7.43 -17.18 -2.44
N HIS A 406 7.43 -16.15 -1.56
CA HIS A 406 6.21 -15.51 -1.04
C HIS A 406 5.31 -16.42 -0.20
N GLU A 407 5.91 -17.38 0.51
CA GLU A 407 5.16 -18.38 1.28
C GLU A 407 4.75 -17.88 2.66
N ASN A 408 5.57 -17.02 3.28
CA ASN A 408 5.42 -16.63 4.68
C ASN A 408 5.61 -15.14 4.92
N ILE A 409 4.86 -14.62 5.88
CA ILE A 409 5.13 -13.35 6.56
C ILE A 409 5.57 -13.66 7.99
N LYS A 410 6.73 -13.15 8.37
CA LYS A 410 7.32 -13.34 9.70
C LYS A 410 7.26 -12.06 10.53
N PHE A 411 7.18 -12.24 11.84
CA PHE A 411 7.32 -11.19 12.83
C PHE A 411 8.51 -11.45 13.75
N THR A 412 9.20 -10.38 14.14
CA THR A 412 10.25 -10.40 15.15
C THR A 412 10.35 -9.08 15.87
N LYS A 413 11.00 -9.07 17.05
CA LYS A 413 11.34 -7.85 17.80
C LYS A 413 12.85 -7.72 17.95
N ILE A 414 13.35 -6.50 17.86
CA ILE A 414 14.74 -6.15 18.14
C ILE A 414 14.81 -4.92 19.04
N THR A 415 15.88 -4.82 19.84
CA THR A 415 16.13 -3.65 20.68
C THR A 415 16.98 -2.60 19.96
N ILE A 416 16.96 -1.37 20.44
CA ILE A 416 17.84 -0.31 19.95
C ILE A 416 19.30 -0.65 20.22
N ASP A 417 19.61 -1.25 21.37
CA ASP A 417 20.94 -1.71 21.73
C ASP A 417 21.49 -2.76 20.76
N GLN A 418 20.65 -3.73 20.36
CA GLN A 418 21.04 -4.69 19.32
C GLN A 418 21.37 -4.02 17.99
N ILE A 419 20.66 -2.94 17.60
CA ILE A 419 20.96 -2.21 16.36
C ILE A 419 22.27 -1.43 16.52
N LYS A 420 22.54 -0.86 17.71
CA LYS A 420 23.76 -0.11 18.02
C LYS A 420 24.99 -1.02 18.25
N GLY A 421 24.77 -2.30 18.55
CA GLY A 421 25.86 -3.25 18.85
C GLY A 421 26.44 -3.07 20.26
N VAL A 422 25.61 -2.66 21.21
CA VAL A 422 25.97 -2.49 22.62
C VAL A 422 25.14 -3.39 23.52
#